data_c008837d4d61d7acdee4203937aaa713
#
_entry.id   c008837d4d61d7acdee4203937aaa713
#
_cell.length_a   1.000
_cell.length_b   1.000
_cell.length_c   1.000
_cell.angle_alpha   90.00
_cell.angle_beta   90.00
_cell.angle_gamma   90.00
#
_symmetry.space_group_name_H-M   'P 1'
#
loop_
_entity.id
_entity.type
_entity.pdbx_description
1 polymer ?
#
loop_
_entity_poly.entity_id
_entity_poly.type
_entity_poly.pdbx_seq_one_letter_code
_entity_poly.pdbx_strand_id
1 'polypeptide(L)'
;MEASEESDLIVAGVGGLFVGASIAEKRGLPFVQAYNVPLTPTAAFPGVLLPWLSLWPRSISHRLSHSLTRQVVWQAACMAGNRARMETLDLPSAPWRGAFEREVFQREPVLYGFSPSVLPRPEDWDARVHVTGYWFTDEPDGWIPPREVVRFLEAGPPPVYIGFGSMSQKEPEATTRLGLDAIAATGRRAIVHAGWAGLAAAATPDDVLVGGSFPHVWLLPRVGAIVHHGGAGTTAAAIRAGVPSVVVPFHGDQPFWGGLTHTLGVGTTPIPRRRLTATRLAAAIEESRR
;
A
#
# COMPACT_ATOMS: atom_id res chain seq x y z
N MET A 1 -8.54 24.23 -9.14
CA MET A 1 -9.47 24.77 -10.16
C MET A 1 -8.78 24.84 -11.51
N GLU A 2 -7.68 25.60 -11.67
CA GLU A 2 -6.94 25.71 -12.94
C GLU A 2 -6.63 24.37 -13.60
N ALA A 3 -6.08 23.40 -12.86
CA ALA A 3 -5.73 22.08 -13.39
C ALA A 3 -6.94 21.25 -13.91
N SER A 4 -8.17 21.69 -13.69
CA SER A 4 -9.38 21.00 -14.15
C SER A 4 -10.17 21.78 -15.21
N GLU A 5 -9.68 22.96 -15.66
CA GLU A 5 -10.44 23.85 -16.55
C GLU A 5 -10.77 23.23 -17.91
N GLU A 6 -9.87 22.43 -18.44
CA GLU A 6 -10.01 21.75 -19.73
C GLU A 6 -10.36 20.26 -19.59
N SER A 7 -10.77 19.81 -18.38
CA SER A 7 -11.04 18.40 -18.13
C SER A 7 -12.50 18.04 -18.42
N ASP A 8 -12.71 16.90 -19.08
CA ASP A 8 -14.04 16.32 -19.35
C ASP A 8 -14.43 15.23 -18.31
N LEU A 9 -13.48 14.81 -17.49
CA LEU A 9 -13.65 13.75 -16.52
C LEU A 9 -12.73 13.98 -15.32
N ILE A 10 -13.22 13.71 -14.11
CA ILE A 10 -12.41 13.68 -12.89
C ILE A 10 -12.22 12.24 -12.43
N VAL A 11 -10.96 11.80 -12.32
CA VAL A 11 -10.60 10.50 -11.72
C VAL A 11 -9.87 10.76 -10.41
N ALA A 12 -10.33 10.17 -9.31
CA ALA A 12 -9.71 10.40 -8.01
C ALA A 12 -9.44 9.12 -7.22
N GLY A 13 -8.21 9.01 -6.72
CA GLY A 13 -7.81 8.03 -5.71
C GLY A 13 -8.15 8.48 -4.28
N VAL A 14 -7.85 7.66 -3.29
CA VAL A 14 -8.21 7.91 -1.87
C VAL A 14 -7.73 9.28 -1.36
N GLY A 15 -6.50 9.69 -1.72
CA GLY A 15 -5.93 10.97 -1.28
C GLY A 15 -6.62 12.21 -1.85
N GLY A 16 -7.16 12.13 -3.07
CA GLY A 16 -7.86 13.21 -3.75
C GLY A 16 -9.39 13.07 -3.79
N LEU A 17 -9.93 12.04 -3.17
CA LEU A 17 -11.32 11.61 -3.31
C LEU A 17 -12.35 12.72 -3.11
N PHE A 18 -12.33 13.36 -1.97
CA PHE A 18 -13.35 14.34 -1.59
C PHE A 18 -13.20 15.68 -2.32
N VAL A 19 -11.96 16.05 -2.65
CA VAL A 19 -11.67 17.23 -3.45
C VAL A 19 -12.10 17.00 -4.91
N GLY A 20 -11.72 15.86 -5.50
CA GLY A 20 -12.11 15.47 -6.85
C GLY A 20 -13.62 15.40 -7.01
N ALA A 21 -14.31 14.75 -6.07
CA ALA A 21 -15.78 14.69 -6.05
C ALA A 21 -16.43 16.08 -5.94
N SER A 22 -15.85 17.00 -5.16
CA SER A 22 -16.38 18.36 -5.03
C SER A 22 -16.15 19.20 -6.27
N ILE A 23 -15.03 19.02 -6.98
CA ILE A 23 -14.78 19.68 -8.27
C ILE A 23 -15.73 19.13 -9.34
N ALA A 24 -15.92 17.82 -9.40
CA ALA A 24 -16.86 17.20 -10.33
C ALA A 24 -18.29 17.70 -10.11
N GLU A 25 -18.73 17.77 -8.84
CA GLU A 25 -20.04 18.33 -8.45
C GLU A 25 -20.19 19.80 -8.89
N LYS A 26 -19.20 20.66 -8.61
CA LYS A 26 -19.25 22.09 -8.95
C LYS A 26 -19.31 22.32 -10.45
N ARG A 27 -18.63 21.49 -11.22
CA ARG A 27 -18.49 21.65 -12.69
C ARG A 27 -19.49 20.80 -13.50
N GLY A 28 -20.25 19.92 -12.84
CA GLY A 28 -21.14 18.98 -13.52
C GLY A 28 -20.38 17.95 -14.37
N LEU A 29 -19.14 17.61 -13.99
CA LEU A 29 -18.30 16.65 -14.71
C LEU A 29 -18.55 15.23 -14.24
N PRO A 30 -18.40 14.21 -15.11
CA PRO A 30 -18.34 12.82 -14.70
C PRO A 30 -17.23 12.59 -13.68
N PHE A 31 -17.45 11.63 -12.77
CA PHE A 31 -16.52 11.30 -11.71
C PHE A 31 -16.25 9.79 -11.67
N VAL A 32 -14.99 9.40 -11.54
CA VAL A 32 -14.58 8.01 -11.38
C VAL A 32 -13.75 7.86 -10.12
N GLN A 33 -14.13 6.91 -9.29
CA GLN A 33 -13.42 6.53 -8.09
C GLN A 33 -12.37 5.46 -8.45
N ALA A 34 -11.08 5.74 -8.26
CA ALA A 34 -9.99 4.83 -8.62
C ALA A 34 -9.17 4.46 -7.36
N TYR A 35 -9.24 3.22 -6.91
CA TYR A 35 -8.66 2.79 -5.65
C TYR A 35 -7.74 1.59 -5.80
N ASN A 36 -6.68 1.58 -5.02
CA ASN A 36 -5.83 0.42 -4.78
C ASN A 36 -6.17 -0.32 -3.47
N VAL A 37 -7.24 0.11 -2.79
CA VAL A 37 -7.74 -0.50 -1.54
C VAL A 37 -9.26 -0.66 -1.61
N PRO A 38 -9.84 -1.77 -1.12
CA PRO A 38 -11.28 -2.00 -1.19
C PRO A 38 -12.04 -1.15 -0.16
N LEU A 39 -12.70 -0.09 -0.62
CA LEU A 39 -13.54 0.80 0.20
C LEU A 39 -15.04 0.53 0.05
N THR A 40 -15.49 -0.18 -0.97
CA THR A 40 -16.89 -0.55 -1.15
C THR A 40 -17.28 -1.58 -0.10
N PRO A 41 -18.35 -1.33 0.69
CA PRO A 41 -18.80 -2.27 1.70
C PRO A 41 -19.15 -3.64 1.12
N THR A 42 -18.77 -4.69 1.85
CA THR A 42 -19.09 -6.07 1.51
C THR A 42 -19.23 -6.91 2.77
N ALA A 43 -19.93 -8.03 2.65
CA ALA A 43 -19.98 -9.08 3.64
C ALA A 43 -18.81 -10.09 3.54
N ALA A 44 -18.05 -10.07 2.45
CA ALA A 44 -17.04 -11.09 2.13
C ALA A 44 -15.78 -10.96 3.00
N PHE A 45 -15.34 -9.74 3.31
CA PHE A 45 -14.14 -9.46 4.10
C PHE A 45 -14.28 -8.14 4.88
N PRO A 46 -13.48 -7.94 5.95
CA PRO A 46 -13.54 -6.72 6.75
C PRO A 46 -12.93 -5.51 6.03
N GLY A 47 -13.33 -4.31 6.45
CA GLY A 47 -12.75 -3.06 5.96
C GLY A 47 -11.26 -2.94 6.27
N VAL A 48 -10.50 -2.33 5.37
CA VAL A 48 -9.02 -2.32 5.36
C VAL A 48 -8.37 -1.72 6.61
N LEU A 49 -9.03 -0.79 7.29
CA LEU A 49 -8.52 -0.21 8.54
C LEU A 49 -8.80 -1.08 9.77
N LEU A 50 -9.69 -2.05 9.65
CA LEU A 50 -10.14 -2.92 10.75
C LEU A 50 -10.12 -4.40 10.33
N PRO A 51 -9.00 -4.91 9.77
CA PRO A 51 -8.95 -6.26 9.21
C PRO A 51 -9.14 -7.37 10.25
N TRP A 52 -8.99 -7.03 11.53
CA TRP A 52 -9.23 -7.95 12.66
C TRP A 52 -10.69 -8.00 13.13
N LEU A 53 -11.56 -7.11 12.62
CA LEU A 53 -12.98 -7.07 13.03
C LEU A 53 -13.78 -8.10 12.24
N SER A 54 -13.69 -9.35 12.67
CA SER A 54 -14.39 -10.49 12.08
C SER A 54 -15.15 -11.26 13.17
N LEU A 55 -16.13 -10.59 13.79
CA LEU A 55 -17.01 -11.16 14.80
C LEU A 55 -18.17 -11.93 14.16
N TRP A 56 -18.77 -12.84 14.90
CA TRP A 56 -19.99 -13.55 14.46
C TRP A 56 -21.25 -12.72 14.72
N PRO A 57 -22.20 -12.58 13.75
CA PRO A 57 -22.10 -13.01 12.34
C PRO A 57 -21.12 -12.17 11.52
N ARG A 58 -20.24 -12.81 10.75
CA ARG A 58 -19.18 -12.14 10.00
C ARG A 58 -19.71 -11.11 9.00
N SER A 59 -20.82 -11.39 8.32
CA SER A 59 -21.42 -10.46 7.34
C SER A 59 -21.77 -9.11 7.95
N ILE A 60 -22.28 -9.08 9.17
CA ILE A 60 -22.62 -7.84 9.88
C ILE A 60 -21.36 -7.12 10.33
N SER A 61 -20.42 -7.83 10.95
CA SER A 61 -19.18 -7.22 11.43
C SER A 61 -18.32 -6.69 10.30
N HIS A 62 -18.25 -7.38 9.14
CA HIS A 62 -17.54 -6.91 7.96
C HIS A 62 -18.17 -5.63 7.42
N ARG A 63 -19.47 -5.57 7.19
CA ARG A 63 -20.17 -4.36 6.74
C ARG A 63 -19.99 -3.19 7.69
N LEU A 64 -20.06 -3.45 9.00
CA LEU A 64 -19.81 -2.43 10.03
C LEU A 64 -18.36 -1.91 9.94
N SER A 65 -17.38 -2.80 9.78
CA SER A 65 -15.98 -2.41 9.65
C SER A 65 -15.72 -1.54 8.41
N HIS A 66 -16.42 -1.78 7.30
CA HIS A 66 -16.39 -0.91 6.13
C HIS A 66 -16.99 0.47 6.42
N SER A 67 -18.14 0.53 7.07
CA SER A 67 -18.76 1.81 7.45
C SER A 67 -17.86 2.63 8.36
N LEU A 68 -17.21 2.00 9.34
CA LEU A 68 -16.24 2.64 10.21
C LEU A 68 -14.99 3.07 9.42
N THR A 69 -14.47 2.23 8.52
CA THR A 69 -13.34 2.59 7.64
C THR A 69 -13.66 3.83 6.81
N ARG A 70 -14.81 3.88 6.15
CA ARG A 70 -15.26 5.03 5.37
C ARG A 70 -15.38 6.29 6.24
N GLN A 71 -15.96 6.14 7.44
CA GLN A 71 -16.09 7.26 8.37
C GLN A 71 -14.71 7.79 8.81
N VAL A 72 -13.75 6.93 9.11
CA VAL A 72 -12.38 7.35 9.47
C VAL A 72 -11.70 8.06 8.28
N VAL A 73 -11.81 7.53 7.07
CA VAL A 73 -11.26 8.16 5.86
C VAL A 73 -11.87 9.55 5.64
N TRP A 74 -13.20 9.69 5.85
CA TRP A 74 -13.86 11.00 5.78
C TRP A 74 -13.38 11.95 6.86
N GLN A 75 -13.31 11.51 8.12
CA GLN A 75 -12.91 12.38 9.24
C GLN A 75 -11.49 12.93 9.06
N ALA A 76 -10.59 12.18 8.45
CA ALA A 76 -9.24 12.66 8.14
C ALA A 76 -9.22 13.82 7.12
N ALA A 77 -10.27 13.95 6.30
CA ALA A 77 -10.34 14.96 5.24
C ALA A 77 -11.44 16.02 5.46
N CYS A 78 -12.40 15.79 6.39
CA CYS A 78 -13.66 16.56 6.47
C CYS A 78 -13.44 18.06 6.71
N MET A 79 -12.50 18.45 7.55
CA MET A 79 -12.23 19.87 7.85
C MET A 79 -11.69 20.60 6.62
N ALA A 80 -10.61 20.07 6.01
CA ALA A 80 -10.01 20.65 4.81
C ALA A 80 -10.95 20.57 3.61
N GLY A 81 -11.65 19.44 3.45
CA GLY A 81 -12.62 19.23 2.39
C GLY A 81 -13.80 20.19 2.48
N ASN A 82 -14.39 20.38 3.65
CA ASN A 82 -15.50 21.30 3.84
C ASN A 82 -15.08 22.77 3.69
N ARG A 83 -13.87 23.11 4.16
CA ARG A 83 -13.30 24.43 3.92
C ARG A 83 -13.16 24.73 2.43
N ALA A 84 -12.56 23.82 1.66
CA ALA A 84 -12.44 23.97 0.21
C ALA A 84 -13.80 24.06 -0.49
N ARG A 85 -14.79 23.28 -0.06
CA ARG A 85 -16.17 23.35 -0.60
C ARG A 85 -16.79 24.73 -0.43
N MET A 86 -16.70 25.29 0.79
CA MET A 86 -17.35 26.58 1.12
C MET A 86 -16.58 27.77 0.60
N GLU A 87 -15.25 27.82 0.83
CA GLU A 87 -14.45 29.02 0.54
C GLU A 87 -13.98 29.10 -0.93
N THR A 88 -13.79 27.95 -1.59
CA THR A 88 -13.21 27.91 -2.96
C THR A 88 -14.23 27.51 -4.03
N LEU A 89 -15.14 26.60 -3.70
CA LEU A 89 -16.07 26.03 -4.67
C LEU A 89 -17.48 26.60 -4.56
N ASP A 90 -17.77 27.40 -3.53
CA ASP A 90 -19.12 27.93 -3.24
C ASP A 90 -20.17 26.80 -3.25
N LEU A 91 -19.85 25.71 -2.51
CA LEU A 91 -20.71 24.57 -2.31
C LEU A 91 -21.04 24.40 -0.83
N PRO A 92 -22.22 23.87 -0.47
CA PRO A 92 -22.53 23.58 0.93
C PRO A 92 -21.57 22.55 1.51
N SER A 93 -21.34 22.61 2.81
CA SER A 93 -20.52 21.61 3.52
C SER A 93 -21.11 20.21 3.34
N ALA A 94 -20.24 19.22 3.17
CA ALA A 94 -20.63 17.84 3.20
C ALA A 94 -20.97 17.42 4.66
N PRO A 95 -21.89 16.46 4.86
CA PRO A 95 -22.33 16.07 6.19
C PRO A 95 -21.18 15.48 7.01
N TRP A 96 -21.22 15.67 8.33
CA TRP A 96 -20.25 15.11 9.26
C TRP A 96 -20.17 13.57 9.21
N ARG A 97 -21.30 12.91 8.97
CA ARG A 97 -21.42 11.47 8.78
C ARG A 97 -22.04 11.20 7.41
N GLY A 98 -21.78 10.02 6.88
CA GLY A 98 -22.40 9.59 5.63
C GLY A 98 -21.90 10.36 4.38
N ALA A 99 -20.67 10.90 4.39
CA ALA A 99 -20.14 11.57 3.21
C ALA A 99 -20.13 10.67 1.97
N PHE A 100 -19.92 9.38 2.14
CA PHE A 100 -19.99 8.38 1.08
C PHE A 100 -21.41 8.05 0.63
N GLU A 101 -22.43 8.48 1.37
CA GLU A 101 -23.84 8.32 0.99
C GLU A 101 -24.32 9.40 0.00
N ARG A 102 -23.46 10.39 -0.30
CA ARG A 102 -23.74 11.41 -1.31
C ARG A 102 -23.86 10.78 -2.68
N GLU A 103 -24.74 11.31 -3.51
CA GLU A 103 -25.05 10.83 -4.86
C GLU A 103 -23.82 10.62 -5.72
N VAL A 104 -22.84 11.56 -5.66
CA VAL A 104 -21.56 11.48 -6.36
C VAL A 104 -20.73 10.22 -6.03
N PHE A 105 -20.96 9.59 -4.88
CA PHE A 105 -20.29 8.33 -4.54
C PHE A 105 -21.18 7.10 -4.75
N GLN A 106 -22.49 7.29 -4.90
CA GLN A 106 -23.44 6.19 -5.05
C GLN A 106 -23.74 5.83 -6.49
N ARG A 107 -23.59 6.77 -7.42
CA ARG A 107 -23.91 6.56 -8.84
C ARG A 107 -22.69 6.32 -9.71
N GLU A 108 -21.55 6.87 -9.33
CA GLU A 108 -20.36 6.89 -10.17
C GLU A 108 -19.56 5.58 -10.12
N PRO A 109 -18.86 5.23 -11.20
CA PRO A 109 -18.05 4.02 -11.27
C PRO A 109 -16.94 3.98 -10.22
N VAL A 110 -16.64 2.76 -9.76
CA VAL A 110 -15.51 2.46 -8.86
C VAL A 110 -14.59 1.48 -9.56
N LEU A 111 -13.33 1.89 -9.75
CA LEU A 111 -12.28 1.05 -10.31
C LEU A 111 -11.33 0.60 -9.20
N TYR A 112 -11.08 -0.68 -9.13
CA TYR A 112 -10.12 -1.27 -8.21
C TYR A 112 -8.86 -1.76 -8.93
N GLY A 113 -7.70 -1.15 -8.60
CA GLY A 113 -6.38 -1.50 -9.10
C GLY A 113 -5.74 -2.64 -8.30
N PHE A 114 -6.45 -3.76 -8.12
CA PHE A 114 -5.90 -5.00 -7.60
C PHE A 114 -6.37 -6.21 -8.40
N SER A 115 -5.62 -7.31 -8.32
CA SER A 115 -5.94 -8.53 -9.07
C SER A 115 -7.13 -9.29 -8.46
N PRO A 116 -8.10 -9.74 -9.26
CA PRO A 116 -9.16 -10.63 -8.78
C PRO A 116 -8.66 -12.01 -8.32
N SER A 117 -7.45 -12.42 -8.75
CA SER A 117 -6.79 -13.63 -8.24
C SER A 117 -6.21 -13.44 -6.84
N VAL A 118 -5.95 -12.20 -6.41
CA VAL A 118 -5.44 -11.86 -5.07
C VAL A 118 -6.59 -11.56 -4.12
N LEU A 119 -7.54 -10.73 -4.55
CA LEU A 119 -8.75 -10.42 -3.81
C LEU A 119 -9.94 -10.56 -4.76
N PRO A 120 -10.65 -11.70 -4.73
CA PRO A 120 -11.81 -11.92 -5.58
C PRO A 120 -12.88 -10.85 -5.41
N ARG A 121 -13.53 -10.47 -6.53
CA ARG A 121 -14.63 -9.53 -6.50
C ARG A 121 -15.79 -10.13 -5.68
N PRO A 122 -16.26 -9.45 -4.61
CA PRO A 122 -17.43 -9.88 -3.88
C PRO A 122 -18.71 -9.94 -4.73
N GLU A 123 -19.56 -10.93 -4.48
CA GLU A 123 -20.83 -11.08 -5.18
C GLU A 123 -21.83 -9.97 -4.84
N ASP A 124 -21.73 -9.38 -3.64
CA ASP A 124 -22.61 -8.30 -3.17
C ASP A 124 -22.19 -6.90 -3.66
N TRP A 125 -21.16 -6.79 -4.49
CA TRP A 125 -20.84 -5.55 -5.20
C TRP A 125 -21.69 -5.41 -6.46
N ASP A 126 -22.26 -4.22 -6.66
CA ASP A 126 -23.06 -3.89 -7.83
C ASP A 126 -22.22 -3.71 -9.13
N ALA A 127 -22.91 -3.51 -10.26
CA ALA A 127 -22.28 -3.42 -11.58
C ALA A 127 -21.34 -2.20 -11.75
N ARG A 128 -21.40 -1.18 -10.88
CA ARG A 128 -20.50 -0.01 -10.91
C ARG A 128 -19.09 -0.35 -10.46
N VAL A 129 -18.91 -1.45 -9.73
CA VAL A 129 -17.62 -1.80 -9.13
C VAL A 129 -16.87 -2.73 -10.06
N HIS A 130 -15.75 -2.25 -10.58
CA HIS A 130 -14.89 -2.96 -11.50
C HIS A 130 -13.55 -3.29 -10.87
N VAL A 131 -13.18 -4.57 -10.83
CA VAL A 131 -11.85 -5.02 -10.45
C VAL A 131 -11.03 -5.19 -11.73
N THR A 132 -10.13 -4.23 -11.99
CA THR A 132 -9.46 -4.06 -13.29
C THR A 132 -8.08 -4.72 -13.37
N GLY A 133 -7.63 -5.36 -12.29
CA GLY A 133 -6.25 -5.79 -12.18
C GLY A 133 -5.34 -4.67 -11.65
N TYR A 134 -4.09 -5.04 -11.38
CA TYR A 134 -3.12 -4.07 -10.85
C TYR A 134 -2.73 -3.02 -11.87
N TRP A 135 -2.59 -1.78 -11.42
CA TRP A 135 -2.06 -0.68 -12.20
C TRP A 135 -0.56 -0.54 -11.92
N PHE A 136 0.24 -1.04 -12.84
CA PHE A 136 1.69 -0.96 -12.75
C PHE A 136 2.21 0.18 -13.62
N THR A 137 3.33 0.75 -13.20
CA THR A 137 4.16 1.61 -14.04
C THR A 137 5.34 0.79 -14.54
N ASP A 138 5.71 0.98 -15.79
CA ASP A 138 6.91 0.40 -16.37
C ASP A 138 8.18 1.08 -15.82
N GLU A 139 9.33 0.57 -16.19
CA GLU A 139 10.60 1.25 -15.90
C GLU A 139 10.58 2.64 -16.54
N PRO A 140 11.10 3.67 -15.86
CA PRO A 140 11.25 4.98 -16.46
C PRO A 140 12.11 4.90 -17.73
N ASP A 141 11.71 5.63 -18.78
CA ASP A 141 12.45 5.69 -20.04
C ASP A 141 13.93 6.07 -19.80
N GLY A 142 14.85 5.30 -20.36
CA GLY A 142 16.28 5.53 -20.24
C GLY A 142 16.86 5.20 -18.85
N TRP A 143 16.11 4.57 -17.96
CA TRP A 143 16.66 4.14 -16.67
C TRP A 143 17.70 3.04 -16.85
N ILE A 144 18.86 3.22 -16.23
CA ILE A 144 19.97 2.26 -16.26
C ILE A 144 20.30 1.86 -14.83
N PRO A 145 20.36 0.54 -14.52
CA PRO A 145 20.72 0.10 -13.19
C PRO A 145 22.15 0.51 -12.81
N PRO A 146 22.38 0.97 -11.57
CA PRO A 146 23.72 1.29 -11.10
C PRO A 146 24.63 0.06 -11.19
N ARG A 147 25.85 0.25 -11.73
CA ARG A 147 26.81 -0.85 -11.94
C ARG A 147 27.15 -1.59 -10.65
N GLU A 148 27.20 -0.89 -9.54
CA GLU A 148 27.46 -1.49 -8.21
C GLU A 148 26.35 -2.46 -7.81
N VAL A 149 25.06 -2.13 -8.08
CA VAL A 149 23.92 -3.00 -7.77
C VAL A 149 23.94 -4.24 -8.66
N VAL A 150 24.23 -4.08 -9.96
CA VAL A 150 24.36 -5.22 -10.88
C VAL A 150 25.46 -6.16 -10.42
N ARG A 151 26.65 -5.63 -10.13
CA ARG A 151 27.78 -6.43 -9.60
C ARG A 151 27.43 -7.14 -8.30
N PHE A 152 26.75 -6.43 -7.39
CA PHE A 152 26.30 -7.04 -6.15
C PHE A 152 25.32 -8.18 -6.42
N LEU A 153 24.33 -8.04 -7.28
CA LEU A 153 23.38 -9.10 -7.61
C LEU A 153 24.06 -10.32 -8.24
N GLU A 154 25.04 -10.10 -9.13
CA GLU A 154 25.78 -11.17 -9.84
C GLU A 154 26.81 -11.89 -8.96
N ALA A 155 27.27 -11.26 -7.87
CA ALA A 155 28.33 -11.79 -7.01
C ALA A 155 27.91 -12.96 -6.10
N GLY A 156 26.62 -13.37 -6.08
CA GLY A 156 26.19 -14.46 -5.22
C GLY A 156 24.67 -14.73 -5.29
N PRO A 157 24.15 -15.52 -4.36
CA PRO A 157 22.73 -15.86 -4.34
C PRO A 157 21.82 -14.64 -4.20
N PRO A 158 20.55 -14.72 -4.68
CA PRO A 158 19.60 -13.62 -4.59
C PRO A 158 19.50 -13.05 -3.18
N PRO A 159 19.74 -11.72 -2.99
CA PRO A 159 19.70 -11.08 -1.68
C PRO A 159 18.28 -10.91 -1.16
N VAL A 160 18.14 -10.57 0.13
CA VAL A 160 16.90 -10.05 0.70
C VAL A 160 16.80 -8.55 0.42
N TYR A 161 15.70 -8.07 -0.12
CA TYR A 161 15.45 -6.64 -0.23
C TYR A 161 14.69 -6.13 0.99
N ILE A 162 15.18 -5.07 1.63
CA ILE A 162 14.52 -4.41 2.77
C ILE A 162 14.17 -2.98 2.36
N GLY A 163 12.86 -2.67 2.25
CA GLY A 163 12.40 -1.35 1.87
C GLY A 163 11.04 -1.02 2.47
N PHE A 164 10.97 0.07 3.26
CA PHE A 164 9.70 0.51 3.86
C PHE A 164 9.12 1.76 3.18
N GLY A 165 9.63 2.08 1.99
CA GLY A 165 9.15 3.19 1.18
C GLY A 165 9.39 4.56 1.84
N SER A 166 8.55 5.53 1.47
CA SER A 166 8.59 6.92 1.98
C SER A 166 7.96 7.09 3.37
N MET A 167 7.79 6.00 4.12
CA MET A 167 7.16 6.05 5.42
C MET A 167 7.98 6.92 6.39
N SER A 168 7.37 8.01 6.86
CA SER A 168 7.93 8.85 7.90
C SER A 168 8.11 8.02 9.18
N GLN A 169 9.35 7.81 9.59
CA GLN A 169 9.67 7.04 10.79
C GLN A 169 10.14 7.97 11.89
N LYS A 170 9.63 7.75 13.09
CA LYS A 170 10.08 8.48 14.27
C LYS A 170 11.53 8.14 14.64
N GLU A 171 12.01 6.95 14.27
CA GLU A 171 13.35 6.44 14.58
C GLU A 171 13.89 5.62 13.41
N PRO A 172 14.31 6.25 12.30
CA PRO A 172 14.77 5.53 11.11
C PRO A 172 16.06 4.73 11.37
N GLU A 173 16.98 5.28 12.17
CA GLU A 173 18.26 4.64 12.51
C GLU A 173 18.08 3.34 13.30
N ALA A 174 17.21 3.35 14.33
CA ALA A 174 16.94 2.17 15.16
C ALA A 174 16.33 1.03 14.31
N THR A 175 15.45 1.38 13.37
CA THR A 175 14.82 0.39 12.51
C THR A 175 15.78 -0.15 11.46
N THR A 176 16.67 0.67 10.93
CA THR A 176 17.75 0.22 10.01
C THR A 176 18.70 -0.72 10.73
N ARG A 177 19.15 -0.36 11.92
CA ARG A 177 20.02 -1.24 12.74
C ARG A 177 19.36 -2.59 13.01
N LEU A 178 18.10 -2.60 13.39
CA LEU A 178 17.34 -3.81 13.59
C LEU A 178 17.28 -4.69 12.32
N GLY A 179 17.10 -4.07 11.15
CA GLY A 179 17.15 -4.77 9.86
C GLY A 179 18.52 -5.38 9.58
N LEU A 180 19.60 -4.64 9.83
CA LEU A 180 20.97 -5.12 9.66
C LEU A 180 21.30 -6.25 10.64
N ASP A 181 20.91 -6.15 11.91
CA ASP A 181 21.08 -7.21 12.92
C ASP A 181 20.32 -8.48 12.52
N ALA A 182 19.12 -8.33 11.95
CA ALA A 182 18.35 -9.47 11.44
C ALA A 182 19.04 -10.15 10.26
N ILE A 183 19.57 -9.37 9.31
CA ILE A 183 20.31 -9.90 8.15
C ILE A 183 21.58 -10.61 8.62
N ALA A 184 22.37 -10.01 9.51
CA ALA A 184 23.57 -10.63 10.06
C ALA A 184 23.25 -11.98 10.74
N ALA A 185 22.12 -12.07 11.46
CA ALA A 185 21.68 -13.31 12.10
C ALA A 185 21.28 -14.43 11.10
N THR A 186 20.90 -14.07 9.85
CA THR A 186 20.57 -15.05 8.80
C THR A 186 21.77 -15.47 7.95
N GLY A 187 22.88 -14.73 8.00
CA GLY A 187 24.03 -14.90 7.09
C GLY A 187 23.69 -14.65 5.61
N ARG A 188 22.64 -13.85 5.36
CA ARG A 188 22.14 -13.56 4.01
C ARG A 188 22.68 -12.26 3.48
N ARG A 189 22.83 -12.19 2.16
CA ARG A 189 23.06 -10.93 1.46
C ARG A 189 21.80 -10.08 1.46
N ALA A 190 21.96 -8.76 1.53
CA ALA A 190 20.82 -7.85 1.53
C ALA A 190 21.03 -6.61 0.69
N ILE A 191 19.95 -6.09 0.11
CA ILE A 191 19.85 -4.73 -0.42
C ILE A 191 18.91 -3.95 0.48
N VAL A 192 19.41 -2.87 1.09
CA VAL A 192 18.65 -2.02 2.01
C VAL A 192 18.39 -0.67 1.37
N HIS A 193 17.13 -0.24 1.32
CA HIS A 193 16.73 1.03 0.74
C HIS A 193 17.25 2.21 1.58
N ALA A 194 17.99 3.13 0.96
CA ALA A 194 18.67 4.25 1.60
C ALA A 194 17.77 5.28 2.30
N GLY A 195 16.48 5.32 2.00
CA GLY A 195 15.51 6.15 2.74
C GLY A 195 15.43 5.82 4.23
N TRP A 196 16.11 4.74 4.65
CA TRP A 196 16.30 4.30 6.03
C TRP A 196 17.68 4.60 6.56
N ALA A 197 18.63 4.77 5.67
CA ALA A 197 20.02 4.91 5.98
C ALA A 197 20.38 6.39 6.15
N GLY A 198 19.94 7.00 7.23
CA GLY A 198 20.75 8.05 7.84
C GLY A 198 22.13 7.50 8.28
N LEU A 199 22.37 6.22 8.07
CA LEU A 199 23.66 5.56 8.24
C LEU A 199 24.51 5.82 7.00
N ALA A 200 25.49 6.71 7.19
CA ALA A 200 26.59 6.83 6.24
C ALA A 200 27.12 5.44 5.86
N ALA A 201 27.44 5.24 4.58
CA ALA A 201 28.00 4.01 4.00
C ALA A 201 29.31 3.50 4.66
N ALA A 202 29.72 4.06 5.79
CA ALA A 202 31.02 3.89 6.41
C ALA A 202 31.25 2.57 7.17
N ALA A 203 30.24 1.72 7.32
CA ALA A 203 30.40 0.45 8.08
C ALA A 203 29.34 -0.62 7.72
N THR A 204 28.96 -0.76 6.46
CA THR A 204 28.14 -1.90 6.05
C THR A 204 29.02 -3.11 5.74
N PRO A 205 28.65 -4.32 6.20
CA PRO A 205 29.30 -5.55 5.79
C PRO A 205 29.32 -5.74 4.26
N ASP A 206 30.29 -6.46 3.71
CA ASP A 206 30.42 -6.71 2.26
C ASP A 206 29.21 -7.43 1.64
N ASP A 207 28.40 -8.11 2.46
CA ASP A 207 27.18 -8.81 2.09
C ASP A 207 25.93 -7.93 2.14
N VAL A 208 26.07 -6.62 2.45
CA VAL A 208 24.97 -5.65 2.51
C VAL A 208 25.23 -4.47 1.60
N LEU A 209 24.37 -4.29 0.60
CA LEU A 209 24.34 -3.11 -0.25
C LEU A 209 23.29 -2.12 0.24
N VAL A 210 23.70 -0.90 0.57
CA VAL A 210 22.77 0.21 0.83
C VAL A 210 22.59 0.99 -0.46
N GLY A 211 21.36 1.08 -0.96
CA GLY A 211 21.06 1.70 -2.24
C GLY A 211 19.89 2.67 -2.20
N GLY A 212 19.74 3.43 -3.29
CA GLY A 212 18.63 4.34 -3.49
C GLY A 212 17.30 3.64 -3.82
N SER A 213 16.39 4.38 -4.42
CA SER A 213 15.14 3.83 -4.95
C SER A 213 15.41 3.12 -6.27
N PHE A 214 14.98 1.88 -6.38
CA PHE A 214 15.05 1.09 -7.61
C PHE A 214 13.65 0.79 -8.12
N PRO A 215 13.41 0.76 -9.45
CA PRO A 215 12.15 0.27 -9.99
C PRO A 215 11.88 -1.17 -9.51
N HIS A 216 10.74 -1.38 -8.86
CA HIS A 216 10.37 -2.71 -8.34
C HIS A 216 10.28 -3.75 -9.45
N VAL A 217 9.83 -3.37 -10.65
CA VAL A 217 9.75 -4.25 -11.81
C VAL A 217 11.11 -4.81 -12.21
N TRP A 218 12.17 -4.03 -12.02
CA TRP A 218 13.54 -4.46 -12.28
C TRP A 218 14.15 -5.22 -11.10
N LEU A 219 14.03 -4.69 -9.87
CA LEU A 219 14.73 -5.26 -8.70
C LEU A 219 14.11 -6.55 -8.20
N LEU A 220 12.77 -6.60 -8.04
CA LEU A 220 12.13 -7.70 -7.32
C LEU A 220 12.34 -9.08 -7.98
N PRO A 221 12.35 -9.24 -9.31
CA PRO A 221 12.66 -10.55 -9.92
C PRO A 221 14.08 -11.08 -9.63
N ARG A 222 14.96 -10.24 -9.03
CA ARG A 222 16.36 -10.54 -8.75
C ARG A 222 16.67 -10.76 -7.27
N VAL A 223 15.66 -10.71 -6.41
CA VAL A 223 15.80 -10.91 -4.95
C VAL A 223 15.12 -12.18 -4.50
N GLY A 224 15.60 -12.76 -3.39
CA GLY A 224 15.07 -14.01 -2.86
C GLY A 224 13.89 -13.84 -1.90
N ALA A 225 13.72 -12.64 -1.32
CA ALA A 225 12.62 -12.26 -0.46
C ALA A 225 12.55 -10.73 -0.34
N ILE A 226 11.38 -10.21 0.01
CA ILE A 226 11.22 -8.78 0.29
C ILE A 226 10.68 -8.56 1.70
N VAL A 227 11.30 -7.64 2.45
CA VAL A 227 10.78 -7.11 3.72
C VAL A 227 10.23 -5.71 3.45
N HIS A 228 8.93 -5.52 3.66
CA HIS A 228 8.29 -4.24 3.35
C HIS A 228 7.13 -3.90 4.31
N HIS A 229 6.62 -2.69 4.21
CA HIS A 229 5.54 -2.21 5.10
C HIS A 229 4.14 -2.77 4.77
N GLY A 230 3.93 -3.38 3.61
CA GLY A 230 2.62 -3.91 3.21
C GLY A 230 1.71 -2.92 2.49
N GLY A 231 2.24 -1.83 1.94
CA GLY A 231 1.43 -0.94 1.09
C GLY A 231 0.99 -1.66 -0.19
N ALA A 232 -0.21 -1.32 -0.69
CA ALA A 232 -0.85 -1.99 -1.83
C ALA A 232 0.07 -2.15 -3.05
N GLY A 233 0.78 -1.08 -3.47
CA GLY A 233 1.66 -1.10 -4.64
C GLY A 233 2.88 -2.01 -4.48
N THR A 234 3.55 -1.98 -3.32
CA THR A 234 4.70 -2.85 -3.05
C THR A 234 4.28 -4.31 -2.92
N THR A 235 3.14 -4.57 -2.28
CA THR A 235 2.54 -5.90 -2.19
C THR A 235 2.23 -6.45 -3.59
N ALA A 236 1.60 -5.64 -4.44
CA ALA A 236 1.31 -5.99 -5.83
C ALA A 236 2.58 -6.33 -6.62
N ALA A 237 3.62 -5.51 -6.48
CA ALA A 237 4.89 -5.72 -7.16
C ALA A 237 5.59 -7.01 -6.71
N ALA A 238 5.57 -7.33 -5.41
CA ALA A 238 6.13 -8.56 -4.86
C ALA A 238 5.40 -9.80 -5.38
N ILE A 239 4.06 -9.77 -5.37
CA ILE A 239 3.22 -10.87 -5.90
C ILE A 239 3.49 -11.06 -7.41
N ARG A 240 3.52 -9.96 -8.20
CA ARG A 240 3.83 -10.02 -9.64
C ARG A 240 5.21 -10.64 -9.91
N ALA A 241 6.18 -10.33 -9.08
CA ALA A 241 7.54 -10.85 -9.23
C ALA A 241 7.72 -12.28 -8.72
N GLY A 242 6.71 -12.87 -8.07
CA GLY A 242 6.80 -14.19 -7.44
C GLY A 242 7.74 -14.22 -6.23
N VAL A 243 7.94 -13.07 -5.57
CA VAL A 243 8.89 -12.93 -4.46
C VAL A 243 8.14 -12.99 -3.12
N PRO A 244 8.52 -13.90 -2.21
CA PRO A 244 7.88 -14.02 -0.92
C PRO A 244 8.05 -12.77 -0.06
N SER A 245 6.98 -12.39 0.64
CA SER A 245 6.90 -11.16 1.41
C SER A 245 6.98 -11.40 2.91
N VAL A 246 7.83 -10.62 3.59
CA VAL A 246 7.81 -10.43 5.04
C VAL A 246 7.23 -9.04 5.30
N VAL A 247 5.97 -9.00 5.75
CA VAL A 247 5.26 -7.73 5.94
C VAL A 247 5.38 -7.24 7.38
N VAL A 248 5.85 -5.98 7.52
CA VAL A 248 5.92 -5.26 8.79
C VAL A 248 4.99 -4.04 8.71
N PRO A 249 3.71 -4.19 9.05
CA PRO A 249 2.73 -3.10 8.89
C PRO A 249 2.93 -2.02 9.96
N PHE A 250 2.80 -0.76 9.53
CA PHE A 250 2.87 0.43 10.37
C PHE A 250 1.47 0.98 10.66
N HIS A 251 0.68 1.23 9.60
CA HIS A 251 -0.66 1.83 9.71
C HIS A 251 -1.48 1.63 8.41
N GLY A 252 -2.70 2.16 8.41
CA GLY A 252 -3.56 2.21 7.22
C GLY A 252 -4.02 0.83 6.76
N ASP A 253 -3.92 0.59 5.47
CA ASP A 253 -4.29 -0.66 4.78
C ASP A 253 -3.24 -1.77 4.89
N GLN A 254 -2.06 -1.46 5.42
CA GLN A 254 -0.92 -2.39 5.44
C GLN A 254 -1.19 -3.69 6.21
N PRO A 255 -1.89 -3.69 7.38
CA PRO A 255 -2.28 -4.93 8.05
C PRO A 255 -3.22 -5.80 7.22
N PHE A 256 -4.09 -5.19 6.41
CA PHE A 256 -5.00 -5.92 5.53
C PHE A 256 -4.22 -6.66 4.44
N TRP A 257 -3.36 -5.96 3.70
CA TRP A 257 -2.54 -6.58 2.65
C TRP A 257 -1.56 -7.61 3.20
N GLY A 258 -0.95 -7.33 4.35
CA GLY A 258 -0.07 -8.29 5.02
C GLY A 258 -0.79 -9.56 5.44
N GLY A 259 -1.99 -9.45 5.99
CA GLY A 259 -2.84 -10.61 6.32
C GLY A 259 -3.23 -11.40 5.06
N LEU A 260 -3.53 -10.70 3.98
CA LEU A 260 -3.91 -11.33 2.70
C LEU A 260 -2.73 -12.09 2.08
N THR A 261 -1.51 -11.52 2.05
CA THR A 261 -0.31 -12.23 1.54
C THR A 261 -0.02 -13.51 2.33
N HIS A 262 -0.22 -13.48 3.65
CA HIS A 262 -0.08 -14.67 4.49
C HIS A 262 -1.17 -15.72 4.15
N THR A 263 -2.42 -15.30 4.03
CA THR A 263 -3.53 -16.22 3.71
C THR A 263 -3.36 -16.88 2.33
N LEU A 264 -2.77 -16.16 1.37
CA LEU A 264 -2.46 -16.67 0.03
C LEU A 264 -1.21 -17.57 -0.01
N GLY A 265 -0.46 -17.69 1.09
CA GLY A 265 0.78 -18.47 1.13
C GLY A 265 1.95 -17.82 0.37
N VAL A 266 1.88 -16.52 0.05
CA VAL A 266 2.93 -15.76 -0.65
C VAL A 266 3.72 -14.84 0.29
N GLY A 267 3.51 -14.97 1.59
CA GLY A 267 4.21 -14.22 2.63
C GLY A 267 4.06 -14.84 3.99
N THR A 268 4.95 -14.46 4.90
CA THR A 268 4.93 -14.92 6.30
C THR A 268 3.83 -14.22 7.11
N THR A 269 3.57 -14.69 8.33
CA THR A 269 2.71 -13.97 9.26
C THR A 269 3.21 -12.54 9.46
N PRO A 270 2.38 -11.50 9.26
CA PRO A 270 2.81 -10.11 9.42
C PRO A 270 3.34 -9.82 10.83
N ILE A 271 4.44 -9.07 10.91
CA ILE A 271 5.04 -8.66 12.18
C ILE A 271 4.63 -7.22 12.48
N PRO A 272 3.65 -6.96 13.37
CA PRO A 272 3.29 -5.60 13.74
C PRO A 272 4.51 -4.80 14.22
N ARG A 273 4.68 -3.54 13.80
CA ARG A 273 5.84 -2.69 14.12
C ARG A 273 6.23 -2.73 15.60
N ARG A 274 5.25 -2.70 16.51
CA ARG A 274 5.46 -2.76 17.98
C ARG A 274 6.04 -4.08 18.47
N ARG A 275 5.99 -5.14 17.66
CA ARG A 275 6.53 -6.49 17.98
C ARG A 275 7.78 -6.82 17.16
N LEU A 276 8.25 -5.89 16.36
CA LEU A 276 9.42 -6.08 15.51
C LEU A 276 10.68 -6.15 16.37
N THR A 277 11.42 -7.26 16.23
CA THR A 277 12.76 -7.49 16.79
C THR A 277 13.65 -8.12 15.74
N ALA A 278 14.96 -7.99 15.86
CA ALA A 278 15.90 -8.61 14.93
C ALA A 278 15.69 -10.14 14.83
N THR A 279 15.50 -10.81 15.96
CA THR A 279 15.25 -12.25 16.01
C THR A 279 13.97 -12.66 15.26
N ARG A 280 12.87 -11.92 15.45
CA ARG A 280 11.61 -12.21 14.75
C ARG A 280 11.71 -11.94 13.25
N LEU A 281 12.40 -10.88 12.88
CA LEU A 281 12.60 -10.55 11.48
C LEU A 281 13.48 -11.60 10.80
N ALA A 282 14.57 -12.00 11.41
CA ALA A 282 15.44 -13.09 10.93
C ALA A 282 14.65 -14.40 10.74
N ALA A 283 13.87 -14.81 11.75
CA ALA A 283 13.03 -16.00 11.65
C ALA A 283 12.03 -15.94 10.50
N ALA A 284 11.36 -14.78 10.29
CA ALA A 284 10.42 -14.60 9.19
C ALA A 284 11.12 -14.60 7.82
N ILE A 285 12.33 -14.04 7.70
CA ILE A 285 13.14 -14.10 6.47
C ILE A 285 13.48 -15.56 6.13
N GLU A 286 13.86 -16.36 7.09
CA GLU A 286 14.14 -17.79 6.86
C GLU A 286 12.87 -18.60 6.55
N GLU A 287 11.74 -18.31 7.19
CA GLU A 287 10.43 -18.91 6.91
C GLU A 287 9.97 -18.62 5.47
N SER A 288 10.15 -17.39 4.99
CA SER A 288 9.66 -16.95 3.68
C SER A 288 10.26 -17.71 2.50
N ARG A 289 11.30 -18.50 2.70
CA ARG A 289 12.04 -19.24 1.66
C ARG A 289 11.75 -20.74 1.63
N ARG A 290 10.92 -21.20 2.53
CA ARG A 290 10.47 -22.62 2.58
C ARG A 290 9.25 -22.82 1.70
#